data_acf8efd526d4ef61232700e2b12a4cfc
#
_entry.id   acf8efd526d4ef61232700e2b12a4cfc
#
_cell.length_a   1.000
_cell.length_b   1.000
_cell.length_c   1.000
_cell.angle_alpha   90.00
_cell.angle_beta   90.00
_cell.angle_gamma   90.00
#
_symmetry.space_group_name_H-M   'P 1'
#
loop_
_entity.id
_entity.type
_entity.pdbx_description
1 polymer ?
#
loop_
_entity_poly.entity_id
_entity_poly.type
_entity_poly.pdbx_seq_one_letter_code
_entity_poly.pdbx_strand_id
1 'polypeptide(L)'
;MKPSEPKSVPSSFFDETFRQSSDPWRYTSNFYEISKFRTTIKCLPKVQFKNAFEIGCAIGVLTQKLAKKCDRLLSVDYSEVGLEEARKRCADLPQVRFEQMQIPQQFPTEKFDLILFSEVGYYLTMPDLLIAKQKIIDQLLPGGYLLMVHFRYPVESFILNGDIVHDTFIQESAQFLKHLGDPRQQKFWIDIRGYHKRYRMDLFQRL
;
A
#
# COMPACT_ATOMS: atom_id res chain seq x y z
N MET A 1 6.65 12.43 -34.77
CA MET A 1 6.27 11.30 -33.91
C MET A 1 5.49 11.87 -32.72
N LYS A 2 4.30 11.39 -32.43
CA LYS A 2 3.62 11.74 -31.16
C LYS A 2 4.49 11.21 -30.00
N PRO A 3 4.72 11.99 -28.94
CA PRO A 3 5.38 11.45 -27.74
C PRO A 3 4.60 10.21 -27.29
N SER A 4 5.31 9.12 -26.99
CA SER A 4 4.68 7.95 -26.40
C SER A 4 4.04 8.36 -25.08
N GLU A 5 2.79 7.96 -24.84
CA GLU A 5 2.14 8.21 -23.55
C GLU A 5 3.00 7.64 -22.40
N PRO A 6 3.10 8.36 -21.28
CA PRO A 6 3.85 7.88 -20.14
C PRO A 6 3.24 6.55 -19.67
N LYS A 7 4.09 5.58 -19.34
CA LYS A 7 3.70 4.27 -18.83
C LYS A 7 4.02 4.19 -17.34
N SER A 8 3.20 3.49 -16.57
CA SER A 8 3.51 3.13 -15.18
C SER A 8 4.82 2.33 -15.12
N VAL A 9 5.53 2.42 -14.00
CA VAL A 9 6.82 1.74 -13.82
C VAL A 9 6.63 0.23 -14.03
N PRO A 10 7.41 -0.43 -14.91
CA PRO A 10 7.19 -1.84 -15.25
C PRO A 10 7.69 -2.78 -14.15
N SER A 11 7.17 -4.03 -14.13
CA SER A 11 7.60 -5.06 -13.17
C SER A 11 9.09 -5.38 -13.24
N SER A 12 9.67 -5.28 -14.44
CA SER A 12 11.10 -5.53 -14.64
C SER A 12 12.00 -4.61 -13.80
N PHE A 13 11.57 -3.37 -13.53
CA PHE A 13 12.27 -2.46 -12.63
C PHE A 13 12.36 -3.02 -11.20
N PHE A 14 11.23 -3.54 -10.69
CA PHE A 14 11.18 -4.11 -9.34
C PHE A 14 11.92 -5.44 -9.26
N ASP A 15 11.74 -6.32 -10.26
CA ASP A 15 12.46 -7.59 -10.34
C ASP A 15 13.97 -7.38 -10.34
N GLU A 16 14.47 -6.44 -11.14
CA GLU A 16 15.89 -6.11 -11.18
C GLU A 16 16.37 -5.54 -9.85
N THR A 17 15.59 -4.65 -9.24
CA THR A 17 15.89 -4.07 -7.93
C THR A 17 16.01 -5.15 -6.84
N PHE A 18 15.09 -6.13 -6.82
CA PHE A 18 15.13 -7.23 -5.85
C PHE A 18 16.22 -8.29 -6.16
N ARG A 19 16.59 -8.48 -7.43
CA ARG A 19 17.75 -9.34 -7.77
C ARG A 19 19.08 -8.74 -7.32
N GLN A 20 19.21 -7.42 -7.38
CA GLN A 20 20.42 -6.73 -6.90
C GLN A 20 20.54 -6.74 -5.38
N SER A 21 19.43 -6.76 -4.65
CA SER A 21 19.38 -6.80 -3.19
C SER A 21 18.07 -7.40 -2.72
N SER A 22 18.12 -8.36 -1.80
CA SER A 22 16.91 -8.94 -1.20
C SER A 22 16.12 -7.96 -0.32
N ASP A 23 16.70 -6.82 0.07
CA ASP A 23 16.04 -5.75 0.84
C ASP A 23 16.54 -4.38 0.39
N PRO A 24 16.24 -3.94 -0.85
CA PRO A 24 16.82 -2.74 -1.45
C PRO A 24 16.43 -1.45 -0.69
N TRP A 25 15.26 -1.41 -0.10
CA TRP A 25 14.78 -0.27 0.71
C TRP A 25 15.11 -0.43 2.20
N ARG A 26 15.79 -1.51 2.59
CA ARG A 26 16.19 -1.79 3.98
C ARG A 26 15.01 -1.84 4.95
N TYR A 27 13.90 -2.44 4.53
CA TYR A 27 12.68 -2.60 5.33
C TYR A 27 12.92 -3.32 6.65
N THR A 28 13.91 -4.21 6.71
CA THR A 28 14.26 -4.98 7.92
C THR A 28 15.19 -4.24 8.87
N SER A 29 15.96 -3.26 8.40
CA SER A 29 17.04 -2.63 9.16
C SER A 29 16.95 -1.11 9.29
N ASN A 30 16.27 -0.42 8.36
CA ASN A 30 16.13 1.02 8.41
C ASN A 30 15.09 1.40 9.48
N PHE A 31 15.53 2.16 10.47
CA PHE A 31 14.66 2.60 11.58
C PHE A 31 13.44 3.40 11.10
N TYR A 32 13.60 4.21 10.05
CA TYR A 32 12.49 4.95 9.44
C TYR A 32 11.40 3.99 8.93
N GLU A 33 11.77 2.97 8.15
CA GLU A 33 10.84 1.99 7.60
C GLU A 33 10.17 1.16 8.70
N ILE A 34 10.94 0.69 9.68
CA ILE A 34 10.42 -0.04 10.84
C ILE A 34 9.41 0.81 11.62
N SER A 35 9.72 2.11 11.83
CA SER A 35 8.83 3.04 12.53
C SER A 35 7.55 3.30 11.72
N LYS A 36 7.67 3.51 10.40
CA LYS A 36 6.53 3.71 9.49
C LYS A 36 5.60 2.50 9.53
N PHE A 37 6.10 1.29 9.38
CA PHE A 37 5.30 0.07 9.44
C PHE A 37 4.60 -0.14 10.80
N ARG A 38 5.30 0.12 11.90
CA ARG A 38 4.68 0.07 13.25
C ARG A 38 3.55 1.09 13.38
N THR A 39 3.75 2.29 12.86
CA THR A 39 2.73 3.35 12.86
C THR A 39 1.55 2.96 11.99
N THR A 40 1.77 2.44 10.79
CA THR A 40 0.73 1.95 9.87
C THR A 40 -0.20 0.96 10.59
N ILE A 41 0.34 -0.06 11.23
CA ILE A 41 -0.46 -1.06 11.97
C ILE A 41 -1.19 -0.45 13.16
N LYS A 42 -0.56 0.45 13.91
CA LYS A 42 -1.20 1.11 15.06
C LYS A 42 -2.30 2.08 14.66
N CYS A 43 -2.24 2.64 13.46
CA CYS A 43 -3.25 3.54 12.90
C CYS A 43 -4.50 2.84 12.39
N LEU A 44 -4.45 1.54 12.15
CA LEU A 44 -5.64 0.76 11.81
C LEU A 44 -6.68 0.80 12.95
N PRO A 45 -7.98 0.73 12.64
CA PRO A 45 -9.04 0.51 13.62
C PRO A 45 -8.74 -0.69 14.51
N LYS A 46 -9.21 -0.64 15.79
CA LYS A 46 -9.03 -1.71 16.76
C LYS A 46 -10.07 -2.83 16.56
N VAL A 47 -10.10 -3.39 15.37
CA VAL A 47 -10.96 -4.51 14.98
C VAL A 47 -10.12 -5.63 14.38
N GLN A 48 -10.67 -6.85 14.34
CA GLN A 48 -10.12 -7.95 13.57
C GLN A 48 -10.77 -7.92 12.18
N PHE A 49 -9.97 -7.84 11.12
CA PHE A 49 -10.45 -7.82 9.75
C PHE A 49 -10.70 -9.25 9.26
N LYS A 50 -11.85 -9.48 8.61
CA LYS A 50 -12.22 -10.80 8.11
C LYS A 50 -11.52 -11.15 6.82
N ASN A 51 -11.34 -10.16 5.93
CA ASN A 51 -10.69 -10.32 4.64
C ASN A 51 -9.98 -9.02 4.26
N ALA A 52 -8.66 -9.00 4.37
CA ALA A 52 -7.84 -7.84 4.07
C ALA A 52 -7.09 -8.00 2.74
N PHE A 53 -6.79 -6.89 2.11
CA PHE A 53 -6.01 -6.82 0.87
C PHE A 53 -4.85 -5.82 1.03
N GLU A 54 -3.63 -6.28 0.78
CA GLU A 54 -2.42 -5.46 0.79
C GLU A 54 -1.87 -5.35 -0.63
N ILE A 55 -1.77 -4.12 -1.13
CA ILE A 55 -1.24 -3.80 -2.45
C ILE A 55 0.22 -3.35 -2.30
N GLY A 56 1.15 -4.07 -2.93
CA GLY A 56 2.58 -3.78 -2.87
C GLY A 56 3.25 -4.33 -1.61
N CYS A 57 3.19 -5.63 -1.39
CA CYS A 57 3.71 -6.24 -0.16
C CYS A 57 5.25 -6.38 -0.13
N ALA A 58 5.93 -6.18 -1.27
CA ALA A 58 7.37 -6.33 -1.42
C ALA A 58 7.86 -7.67 -0.81
N ILE A 59 8.81 -7.63 0.10
CA ILE A 59 9.37 -8.80 0.78
C ILE A 59 8.60 -9.22 2.05
N GLY A 60 7.36 -8.75 2.24
CA GLY A 60 6.45 -9.22 3.28
C GLY A 60 6.69 -8.69 4.70
N VAL A 61 7.51 -7.65 4.90
CA VAL A 61 7.80 -7.11 6.24
C VAL A 61 6.57 -6.47 6.89
N LEU A 62 5.79 -5.71 6.11
CA LEU A 62 4.53 -5.14 6.59
C LEU A 62 3.44 -6.21 6.69
N THR A 63 3.37 -7.11 5.71
CA THR A 63 2.46 -8.27 5.66
C THR A 63 2.49 -9.07 6.97
N GLN A 64 3.68 -9.41 7.47
CA GLN A 64 3.87 -10.17 8.71
C GLN A 64 3.26 -9.47 9.94
N LYS A 65 3.20 -8.15 9.94
CA LYS A 65 2.57 -7.36 11.00
C LYS A 65 1.06 -7.25 10.79
N LEU A 66 0.62 -7.04 9.54
CA LEU A 66 -0.77 -6.89 9.14
C LEU A 66 -1.55 -8.20 9.36
N ALA A 67 -0.95 -9.35 9.07
CA ALA A 67 -1.54 -10.67 9.26
C ALA A 67 -2.06 -10.92 10.68
N LYS A 68 -1.46 -10.28 11.70
CA LYS A 68 -1.92 -10.36 13.11
C LYS A 68 -3.25 -9.63 13.36
N LYS A 69 -3.77 -8.91 12.37
CA LYS A 69 -5.01 -8.14 12.41
C LYS A 69 -6.09 -8.72 11.50
N CYS A 70 -5.78 -9.82 10.80
CA CYS A 70 -6.63 -10.35 9.73
C CYS A 70 -6.89 -11.85 9.94
N ASP A 71 -8.12 -12.29 9.67
CA ASP A 71 -8.46 -13.71 9.58
C ASP A 71 -8.00 -14.27 8.23
N ARG A 72 -8.05 -13.46 7.17
CA ARG A 72 -7.50 -13.74 5.83
C ARG A 72 -6.83 -12.48 5.29
N LEU A 73 -5.71 -12.64 4.63
CA LEU A 73 -4.95 -11.56 4.01
C LEU A 73 -4.47 -11.99 2.63
N LEU A 74 -4.94 -11.27 1.59
CA LEU A 74 -4.35 -11.33 0.27
C LEU A 74 -3.30 -10.22 0.18
N SER A 75 -2.04 -10.61 -0.08
CA SER A 75 -0.93 -9.67 -0.28
C SER A 75 -0.39 -9.84 -1.70
N VAL A 76 -0.34 -8.75 -2.45
CA VAL A 76 0.10 -8.80 -3.84
C VAL A 76 1.30 -7.89 -4.08
N ASP A 77 2.13 -8.28 -5.03
CA ASP A 77 3.21 -7.45 -5.55
C ASP A 77 3.35 -7.63 -7.06
N TYR A 78 3.99 -6.67 -7.70
CA TYR A 78 4.32 -6.69 -9.12
C TYR A 78 5.49 -7.62 -9.42
N SER A 79 6.43 -7.76 -8.46
CA SER A 79 7.64 -8.57 -8.57
C SER A 79 7.47 -9.96 -7.96
N GLU A 80 7.64 -10.99 -8.78
CA GLU A 80 7.70 -12.37 -8.29
C GLU A 80 8.94 -12.61 -7.43
N VAL A 81 10.04 -11.91 -7.73
CA VAL A 81 11.29 -12.01 -6.93
C VAL A 81 11.05 -11.51 -5.49
N GLY A 82 10.33 -10.38 -5.34
CA GLY A 82 9.92 -9.88 -4.02
C GLY A 82 8.98 -10.84 -3.29
N LEU A 83 8.02 -11.42 -4.03
CA LEU A 83 7.05 -12.38 -3.48
C LEU A 83 7.68 -13.68 -2.99
N GLU A 84 8.74 -14.17 -3.62
CA GLU A 84 9.50 -15.34 -3.13
C GLU A 84 10.04 -15.10 -1.72
N GLU A 85 10.61 -13.93 -1.45
CA GLU A 85 11.09 -13.53 -0.13
C GLU A 85 9.92 -13.32 0.87
N ALA A 86 8.80 -12.76 0.40
CA ALA A 86 7.60 -12.58 1.23
C ALA A 86 7.02 -13.94 1.67
N ARG A 87 6.93 -14.92 0.78
CA ARG A 87 6.45 -16.28 1.09
C ARG A 87 7.36 -16.96 2.13
N LYS A 88 8.68 -16.84 1.99
CA LYS A 88 9.64 -17.37 2.97
C LYS A 88 9.45 -16.72 4.34
N ARG A 89 9.31 -15.39 4.37
CA ARG A 89 9.15 -14.60 5.60
C ARG A 89 7.87 -14.90 6.35
N CYS A 90 6.79 -15.21 5.65
CA CYS A 90 5.47 -15.43 6.20
C CYS A 90 5.04 -16.90 6.14
N ALA A 91 5.99 -17.85 6.03
CA ALA A 91 5.70 -19.28 5.88
C ALA A 91 4.90 -19.87 7.06
N ASP A 92 5.00 -19.26 8.24
CA ASP A 92 4.28 -19.63 9.47
C ASP A 92 2.90 -18.95 9.61
N LEU A 93 2.45 -18.20 8.60
CA LEU A 93 1.20 -17.44 8.61
C LEU A 93 0.21 -18.01 7.57
N PRO A 94 -0.51 -19.11 7.88
CA PRO A 94 -1.37 -19.80 6.91
C PRO A 94 -2.57 -18.97 6.42
N GLN A 95 -2.93 -17.89 7.13
CA GLN A 95 -3.98 -16.97 6.71
C GLN A 95 -3.56 -16.01 5.59
N VAL A 96 -2.26 -15.96 5.24
CA VAL A 96 -1.73 -15.07 4.21
C VAL A 96 -1.62 -15.80 2.87
N ARG A 97 -2.19 -15.21 1.83
CA ARG A 97 -2.08 -15.65 0.44
C ARG A 97 -1.30 -14.60 -0.35
N PHE A 98 -0.29 -15.03 -1.11
CA PHE A 98 0.52 -14.19 -1.97
C PHE A 98 0.21 -14.46 -3.44
N GLU A 99 -0.08 -13.40 -4.20
CA GLU A 99 -0.30 -13.48 -5.64
C GLU A 99 0.47 -12.38 -6.38
N GLN A 100 1.05 -12.73 -7.53
CA GLN A 100 1.63 -11.72 -8.42
C GLN A 100 0.50 -11.01 -9.15
N MET A 101 0.42 -9.68 -9.01
CA MET A 101 -0.58 -8.87 -9.69
C MET A 101 -0.01 -7.55 -10.19
N GLN A 102 -0.33 -7.24 -11.44
CA GLN A 102 -0.08 -5.94 -12.04
C GLN A 102 -1.28 -5.01 -11.79
N ILE A 103 -1.22 -4.25 -10.71
CA ILE A 103 -2.24 -3.24 -10.41
C ILE A 103 -2.01 -2.02 -11.31
N PRO A 104 -3.06 -1.47 -11.98
CA PRO A 104 -4.48 -1.80 -11.85
C PRO A 104 -5.00 -2.80 -12.87
N GLN A 105 -4.19 -3.29 -13.83
CA GLN A 105 -4.66 -4.15 -14.92
C GLN A 105 -5.26 -5.46 -14.39
N GLN A 106 -4.58 -6.06 -13.41
CA GLN A 106 -5.07 -7.20 -12.65
C GLN A 106 -5.59 -6.71 -11.29
N PHE A 107 -6.69 -7.27 -10.81
CA PHE A 107 -7.26 -6.92 -9.51
C PHE A 107 -8.14 -8.08 -9.01
N PRO A 108 -8.17 -8.39 -7.70
CA PRO A 108 -9.00 -9.47 -7.18
C PRO A 108 -10.50 -9.15 -7.36
N THR A 109 -11.31 -10.19 -7.54
CA THR A 109 -12.77 -10.06 -7.65
C THR A 109 -13.49 -10.16 -6.30
N GLU A 110 -12.81 -10.64 -5.28
CA GLU A 110 -13.35 -10.76 -3.93
C GLU A 110 -13.46 -9.39 -3.24
N LYS A 111 -14.29 -9.33 -2.17
CA LYS A 111 -14.51 -8.10 -1.39
C LYS A 111 -13.70 -8.13 -0.09
N PHE A 112 -13.30 -6.93 0.36
CA PHE A 112 -12.44 -6.75 1.52
C PHE A 112 -13.05 -5.77 2.52
N ASP A 113 -12.82 -6.01 3.81
CA ASP A 113 -13.16 -5.08 4.88
C ASP A 113 -11.97 -4.18 5.28
N LEU A 114 -10.76 -4.49 4.76
CA LEU A 114 -9.59 -3.63 4.78
C LEU A 114 -8.85 -3.70 3.44
N ILE A 115 -8.51 -2.54 2.88
CA ILE A 115 -7.50 -2.43 1.82
C ILE A 115 -6.38 -1.54 2.32
N LEU A 116 -5.14 -2.01 2.21
CA LEU A 116 -3.92 -1.23 2.47
C LEU A 116 -3.25 -0.90 1.13
N PHE A 117 -3.14 0.39 0.82
CA PHE A 117 -2.49 0.91 -0.38
C PHE A 117 -1.26 1.73 0.03
N SER A 118 -0.11 1.07 0.06
CA SER A 118 1.10 1.60 0.66
C SER A 118 2.28 1.57 -0.30
N GLU A 119 2.90 2.73 -0.53
CA GLU A 119 4.17 2.88 -1.29
C GLU A 119 4.09 2.38 -2.76
N VAL A 120 2.92 2.42 -3.39
CA VAL A 120 2.68 1.94 -4.76
C VAL A 120 2.18 3.03 -5.68
N GLY A 121 1.26 3.87 -5.22
CA GLY A 121 0.50 4.80 -6.07
C GLY A 121 1.34 5.75 -6.89
N TYR A 122 2.50 6.14 -6.41
CA TYR A 122 3.40 7.06 -7.11
C TYR A 122 4.19 6.42 -8.27
N TYR A 123 4.18 5.10 -8.42
CA TYR A 123 4.72 4.39 -9.60
C TYR A 123 3.72 4.29 -10.75
N LEU A 124 2.45 4.66 -10.51
CA LEU A 124 1.39 4.64 -11.51
C LEU A 124 1.34 5.96 -12.28
N THR A 125 0.92 5.89 -13.55
CA THR A 125 0.45 7.08 -14.26
C THR A 125 -0.87 7.57 -13.67
N MET A 126 -1.26 8.82 -13.94
CA MET A 126 -2.56 9.32 -13.49
C MET A 126 -3.74 8.49 -14.02
N PRO A 127 -3.80 8.09 -15.30
CA PRO A 127 -4.85 7.18 -15.76
C PRO A 127 -4.91 5.85 -15.00
N ASP A 128 -3.75 5.22 -14.76
CA ASP A 128 -3.69 3.96 -14.00
C ASP A 128 -4.09 4.15 -12.53
N LEU A 129 -3.71 5.28 -11.91
CA LEU A 129 -4.13 5.61 -10.55
C LEU A 129 -5.64 5.76 -10.44
N LEU A 130 -6.30 6.40 -11.43
CA LEU A 130 -7.76 6.53 -11.46
C LEU A 130 -8.46 5.17 -11.59
N ILE A 131 -7.92 4.27 -12.42
CA ILE A 131 -8.43 2.91 -12.55
C ILE A 131 -8.23 2.13 -11.23
N ALA A 132 -7.04 2.21 -10.62
CA ALA A 132 -6.75 1.59 -9.32
C ALA A 132 -7.71 2.09 -8.23
N LYS A 133 -7.92 3.41 -8.15
CA LYS A 133 -8.87 4.04 -7.23
C LYS A 133 -10.26 3.46 -7.36
N GLN A 134 -10.79 3.37 -8.59
CA GLN A 134 -12.14 2.82 -8.81
C GLN A 134 -12.21 1.36 -8.38
N LYS A 135 -11.24 0.53 -8.74
CA LYS A 135 -11.19 -0.88 -8.34
C LYS A 135 -11.07 -1.06 -6.83
N ILE A 136 -10.29 -0.22 -6.14
CA ILE A 136 -10.20 -0.21 -4.67
C ILE A 136 -11.57 0.08 -4.06
N ILE A 137 -12.28 1.11 -4.55
CA ILE A 137 -13.61 1.47 -4.08
C ILE A 137 -14.61 0.32 -4.31
N ASP A 138 -14.57 -0.27 -5.50
CA ASP A 138 -15.49 -1.35 -5.89
C ASP A 138 -15.27 -2.61 -5.04
N GLN A 139 -14.04 -2.93 -4.67
CA GLN A 139 -13.75 -4.13 -3.88
C GLN A 139 -13.81 -3.91 -2.36
N LEU A 140 -13.95 -2.67 -1.89
CA LEU A 140 -14.11 -2.39 -0.48
C LEU A 140 -15.58 -2.57 -0.05
N LEU A 141 -15.81 -3.38 0.98
CA LEU A 141 -17.14 -3.59 1.55
C LEU A 141 -17.69 -2.29 2.17
N PRO A 142 -19.03 -2.07 2.15
CA PRO A 142 -19.63 -1.00 2.94
C PRO A 142 -19.17 -1.05 4.41
N GLY A 143 -18.77 0.09 4.97
CA GLY A 143 -18.18 0.16 6.31
C GLY A 143 -16.71 -0.28 6.41
N GLY A 144 -16.15 -0.89 5.36
CA GLY A 144 -14.74 -1.29 5.31
C GLY A 144 -13.78 -0.09 5.23
N TYR A 145 -12.51 -0.34 5.45
CA TYR A 145 -11.49 0.70 5.57
C TYR A 145 -10.45 0.62 4.46
N LEU A 146 -10.08 1.79 3.91
CA LEU A 146 -8.90 1.98 3.08
C LEU A 146 -7.87 2.77 3.89
N LEU A 147 -6.68 2.22 4.09
CA LEU A 147 -5.54 2.97 4.64
C LEU A 147 -4.52 3.20 3.53
N MET A 148 -4.20 4.46 3.30
CA MET A 148 -3.19 4.89 2.34
C MET A 148 -1.95 5.39 3.07
N VAL A 149 -0.76 4.98 2.59
CA VAL A 149 0.55 5.40 3.14
C VAL A 149 1.52 5.60 1.99
N HIS A 150 2.01 6.82 1.78
CA HIS A 150 2.95 7.11 0.68
C HIS A 150 4.03 8.11 1.10
N PHE A 151 5.27 7.85 0.68
CA PHE A 151 6.37 8.81 0.77
C PHE A 151 6.03 10.08 -0.02
N ARG A 152 6.41 11.26 0.51
CA ARG A 152 5.95 12.54 -0.04
C ARG A 152 6.92 13.22 -0.99
N TYR A 153 8.22 13.01 -0.75
CA TYR A 153 9.23 13.74 -1.50
C TYR A 153 9.46 13.13 -2.88
N PRO A 154 9.84 13.94 -3.88
CA PRO A 154 10.18 13.44 -5.20
C PRO A 154 11.34 12.45 -5.16
N VAL A 155 11.23 11.39 -5.94
CA VAL A 155 12.28 10.41 -6.22
C VAL A 155 12.30 10.18 -7.73
N GLU A 156 13.47 10.00 -8.31
CA GLU A 156 13.64 9.90 -9.78
C GLU A 156 12.80 8.79 -10.41
N SER A 157 12.62 7.69 -9.70
CA SER A 157 11.79 6.55 -10.15
C SER A 157 10.27 6.75 -9.99
N PHE A 158 9.83 7.87 -9.39
CA PHE A 158 8.40 8.13 -9.19
C PHE A 158 7.81 8.89 -10.36
N ILE A 159 6.63 8.48 -10.82
CA ILE A 159 5.85 9.18 -11.85
C ILE A 159 4.99 10.28 -11.20
N LEU A 160 4.42 9.95 -10.05
CA LEU A 160 3.66 10.87 -9.21
C LEU A 160 4.40 11.08 -7.87
N ASN A 161 3.85 11.87 -6.98
CA ASN A 161 4.28 11.92 -5.58
C ASN A 161 3.15 11.50 -4.65
N GLY A 162 3.49 11.21 -3.39
CA GLY A 162 2.51 10.72 -2.43
C GLY A 162 1.35 11.71 -2.19
N ASP A 163 1.59 13.01 -2.25
CA ASP A 163 0.54 14.01 -2.05
C ASP A 163 -0.48 13.98 -3.20
N ILE A 164 -0.04 13.89 -4.45
CA ILE A 164 -0.91 13.75 -5.62
C ILE A 164 -1.76 12.47 -5.51
N VAL A 165 -1.15 11.34 -5.12
CA VAL A 165 -1.87 10.08 -4.94
C VAL A 165 -3.00 10.23 -3.93
N HIS A 166 -2.75 10.82 -2.77
CA HIS A 166 -3.73 10.99 -1.72
C HIS A 166 -4.81 12.03 -2.08
N ASP A 167 -4.43 13.17 -2.67
CA ASP A 167 -5.37 14.22 -3.08
C ASP A 167 -6.36 13.71 -4.13
N THR A 168 -5.92 12.84 -5.05
CA THR A 168 -6.80 12.20 -6.03
C THR A 168 -7.91 11.39 -5.36
N PHE A 169 -7.61 10.65 -4.28
CA PHE A 169 -8.64 9.92 -3.53
C PHE A 169 -9.56 10.86 -2.74
N ILE A 170 -9.04 11.91 -2.12
CA ILE A 170 -9.84 12.85 -1.33
C ILE A 170 -10.81 13.61 -2.22
N GLN A 171 -10.33 14.14 -3.35
CA GLN A 171 -11.12 15.02 -4.22
C GLN A 171 -12.19 14.27 -5.02
N GLU A 172 -11.89 13.06 -5.48
CA GLU A 172 -12.73 12.37 -6.45
C GLU A 172 -13.54 11.20 -5.87
N SER A 173 -13.41 10.88 -4.57
CA SER A 173 -14.06 9.72 -3.97
C SER A 173 -15.07 10.05 -2.87
N ALA A 174 -15.35 11.31 -2.61
CA ALA A 174 -16.18 11.76 -1.47
C ALA A 174 -17.60 11.14 -1.45
N GLN A 175 -18.16 10.79 -2.61
CA GLN A 175 -19.45 10.11 -2.73
C GLN A 175 -19.42 8.63 -2.35
N PHE A 176 -18.24 8.03 -2.27
CA PHE A 176 -18.04 6.60 -1.96
C PHE A 176 -17.25 6.36 -0.69
N LEU A 177 -16.35 7.28 -0.35
CA LEU A 177 -15.41 7.16 0.76
C LEU A 177 -15.54 8.35 1.70
N LYS A 178 -15.82 8.10 2.96
CA LYS A 178 -15.70 9.09 4.03
C LYS A 178 -14.23 9.22 4.41
N HIS A 179 -13.61 10.38 4.14
CA HIS A 179 -12.26 10.67 4.59
C HIS A 179 -12.24 10.91 6.09
N LEU A 180 -11.51 10.09 6.83
CA LEU A 180 -11.38 10.18 8.29
C LEU A 180 -10.13 10.96 8.72
N GLY A 181 -9.39 11.51 7.76
CA GLY A 181 -8.17 12.28 7.99
C GLY A 181 -6.93 11.43 8.24
N ASP A 182 -5.88 12.09 8.69
CA ASP A 182 -4.65 11.42 9.12
C ASP A 182 -4.86 10.75 10.49
N PRO A 183 -4.85 9.41 10.57
CA PRO A 183 -5.16 8.72 11.82
C PRO A 183 -4.08 8.92 12.90
N ARG A 184 -2.93 9.48 12.55
CA ARG A 184 -1.86 9.84 13.50
C ARG A 184 -2.27 11.04 14.36
N GLN A 185 -3.09 11.95 13.85
CA GLN A 185 -3.57 13.12 14.59
C GLN A 185 -4.51 12.73 15.75
N GLN A 186 -5.15 11.58 15.67
CA GLN A 186 -6.05 11.08 16.71
C GLN A 186 -5.32 10.37 17.87
N LYS A 187 -4.01 10.20 17.75
CA LYS A 187 -3.17 9.48 18.72
C LYS A 187 -2.00 10.36 19.09
N PHE A 188 -1.66 10.37 20.38
CA PHE A 188 -0.49 11.10 20.86
C PHE A 188 0.79 10.39 20.38
N TRP A 189 1.44 10.94 19.35
CA TRP A 189 2.68 10.42 18.79
C TRP A 189 3.82 11.38 19.08
N ILE A 190 4.91 10.85 19.67
CA ILE A 190 6.16 11.59 19.78
C ILE A 190 7.00 11.28 18.55
N ASP A 191 7.05 12.22 17.62
CA ASP A 191 7.90 12.13 16.42
C ASP A 191 9.23 12.83 16.66
N ILE A 192 10.08 12.24 17.48
CA ILE A 192 11.38 12.82 17.89
C ILE A 192 12.31 13.07 16.70
N ARG A 193 12.13 12.33 15.59
CA ARG A 193 13.01 12.39 14.41
C ARG A 193 12.38 13.04 13.18
N GLY A 194 11.17 13.56 13.30
CA GLY A 194 10.43 14.17 12.17
C GLY A 194 10.06 13.20 11.06
N TYR A 195 10.04 11.89 11.31
CA TYR A 195 9.76 10.88 10.31
C TYR A 195 8.35 10.97 9.76
N HIS A 196 7.38 11.38 10.58
CA HIS A 196 5.98 11.52 10.15
C HIS A 196 5.76 12.57 9.06
N LYS A 197 6.70 13.51 8.89
CA LYS A 197 6.66 14.52 7.81
C LYS A 197 7.07 13.94 6.46
N ARG A 198 7.78 12.80 6.45
CA ARG A 198 8.33 12.19 5.23
C ARG A 198 7.31 11.39 4.45
N TYR A 199 6.24 10.94 5.08
CA TYR A 199 5.17 10.19 4.44
C TYR A 199 3.81 10.75 4.85
N ARG A 200 2.85 10.61 3.95
CA ARG A 200 1.45 10.93 4.20
C ARG A 200 0.70 9.67 4.54
N MET A 201 -0.31 9.80 5.38
CA MET A 201 -1.20 8.72 5.77
C MET A 201 -2.62 9.27 5.84
N ASP A 202 -3.55 8.62 5.14
CA ASP A 202 -4.97 8.96 5.17
C ASP A 202 -5.80 7.68 5.33
N LEU A 203 -6.78 7.75 6.23
CA LEU A 203 -7.74 6.68 6.48
C LEU A 203 -9.09 7.07 5.90
N PHE A 204 -9.71 6.13 5.20
CA PHE A 204 -11.05 6.28 4.65
C PHE A 204 -11.94 5.13 5.12
N GLN A 205 -13.25 5.38 5.14
CA GLN A 205 -14.27 4.37 5.35
C GLN A 205 -15.24 4.35 4.17
N ARG A 206 -15.55 3.17 3.66
CA ARG A 206 -16.53 2.98 2.59
C ARG A 206 -17.94 3.33 3.10
N LEU A 207 -18.64 4.21 2.37
CA LEU A 207 -20.04 4.59 2.64
C LEU A 207 -21.00 3.47 2.25
#